data_364dd48b05ac361e4a74c5c1e9e45dd3
#
_entry.id   364dd48b05ac361e4a74c5c1e9e45dd3
#
_cell.length_a   1.000
_cell.length_b   1.000
_cell.length_c   1.000
_cell.angle_alpha   90.00
_cell.angle_beta   90.00
_cell.angle_gamma   90.00
#
_symmetry.space_group_name_H-M   'P 1'
#
loop_
_entity.id
_entity.type
_entity.pdbx_description
1 polymer ?
#
loop_
_entity_poly.entity_id
_entity_poly.type
_entity_poly.pdbx_seq_one_letter_code
_entity_poly.pdbx_strand_id
1 'polypeptide(L)'
;MKKHHLLLAVAAAFTLIQTAAGTVFAAAPPSVQDVSRMLRHSDGAVFPIGSYNARNVDHFTGDSYVAPLSKGPVPVANVTFVRGAHTHWHVHHGTSQTLLAVSGRGYYQIDGQPPRQLLPGQSVTIPAGARHWHGAAPGEMFQHIAVMEPVKGAWTQWFEAVDGQEFEALP
;
A
#
# COMPACT_ATOMS: atom_id res chain seq x y z
N MET A 1 -44.01 -50.98 9.93
CA MET A 1 -42.79 -50.58 9.25
C MET A 1 -42.31 -49.29 9.88
N LYS A 2 -41.34 -49.32 10.79
CA LYS A 2 -40.78 -48.14 11.46
C LYS A 2 -39.43 -47.80 10.83
N LYS A 3 -39.33 -46.63 10.21
CA LYS A 3 -38.07 -46.12 9.67
C LYS A 3 -37.30 -45.41 10.78
N HIS A 4 -36.15 -45.95 11.15
CA HIS A 4 -35.21 -45.29 12.06
C HIS A 4 -34.35 -44.32 11.27
N HIS A 5 -34.44 -43.02 11.58
CA HIS A 5 -33.48 -42.03 11.14
C HIS A 5 -32.29 -42.00 12.10
N LEU A 6 -31.13 -42.37 11.59
CA LEU A 6 -29.86 -42.31 12.31
C LEU A 6 -29.33 -40.89 12.17
N LEU A 7 -29.35 -40.09 13.27
CA LEU A 7 -28.66 -38.82 13.35
C LEU A 7 -27.17 -39.09 13.64
N LEU A 8 -26.32 -38.77 12.68
CA LEU A 8 -24.88 -38.72 12.90
C LEU A 8 -24.54 -37.39 13.59
N ALA A 9 -24.19 -37.44 14.85
CA ALA A 9 -23.61 -36.29 15.56
C ALA A 9 -22.11 -36.21 15.23
N VAL A 10 -21.70 -35.19 14.49
CA VAL A 10 -20.29 -34.88 14.29
C VAL A 10 -19.81 -34.10 15.50
N ALA A 11 -19.09 -34.77 16.39
CA ALA A 11 -18.39 -34.11 17.49
C ALA A 11 -17.14 -33.44 16.95
N ALA A 12 -17.14 -32.11 16.89
CA ALA A 12 -15.94 -31.32 16.62
C ALA A 12 -15.07 -31.35 17.88
N ALA A 13 -13.98 -32.10 17.84
CA ALA A 13 -12.95 -32.03 18.87
C ALA A 13 -12.16 -30.74 18.73
N PHE A 14 -12.39 -29.78 19.62
CA PHE A 14 -11.50 -28.64 19.80
C PHE A 14 -10.24 -29.08 20.52
N THR A 15 -9.18 -29.33 19.79
CA THR A 15 -7.86 -29.54 20.37
C THR A 15 -7.28 -28.14 20.74
N LEU A 16 -7.25 -27.84 22.04
CA LEU A 16 -6.48 -26.70 22.56
C LEU A 16 -4.99 -26.97 22.31
N ILE A 17 -4.42 -26.39 21.30
CA ILE A 17 -2.97 -26.33 21.14
C ILE A 17 -2.48 -25.19 22.04
N GLN A 18 -1.88 -25.54 23.19
CA GLN A 18 -1.05 -24.60 23.96
C GLN A 18 0.18 -24.27 23.10
N THR A 19 0.17 -23.12 22.46
CA THR A 19 1.36 -22.59 21.80
C THR A 19 2.29 -22.01 22.86
N ALA A 20 3.42 -22.68 23.07
CA ALA A 20 4.58 -22.04 23.67
C ALA A 20 4.86 -20.70 22.95
N ALA A 21 5.31 -19.70 23.70
CA ALA A 21 5.66 -18.37 23.16
C ALA A 21 6.66 -18.50 22.00
N GLY A 22 6.16 -18.73 20.81
CA GLY A 22 6.92 -18.75 19.58
C GLY A 22 7.04 -17.32 19.08
N THR A 23 8.26 -16.90 18.81
CA THR A 23 8.58 -15.69 18.06
C THR A 23 7.71 -15.68 16.81
N VAL A 24 6.75 -14.74 16.73
CA VAL A 24 5.99 -14.51 15.52
C VAL A 24 6.96 -13.92 14.50
N PHE A 25 7.52 -14.76 13.65
CA PHE A 25 8.23 -14.27 12.47
C PHE A 25 7.18 -13.59 11.60
N ALA A 26 7.39 -12.31 11.31
CA ALA A 26 6.60 -11.62 10.29
C ALA A 26 6.67 -12.45 8.99
N ALA A 27 5.54 -12.73 8.38
CA ALA A 27 5.51 -13.42 7.11
C ALA A 27 6.35 -12.64 6.09
N ALA A 28 7.12 -13.36 5.26
CA ALA A 28 7.86 -12.72 4.19
C ALA A 28 6.88 -11.96 3.27
N PRO A 29 7.30 -10.79 2.73
CA PRO A 29 6.45 -10.04 1.81
C PRO A 29 6.08 -10.89 0.59
N PRO A 30 4.88 -10.69 0.00
CA PRO A 30 4.46 -11.47 -1.16
C PRO A 30 5.42 -11.29 -2.35
N SER A 31 5.62 -12.33 -3.14
CA SER A 31 6.49 -12.26 -4.32
C SER A 31 5.92 -11.33 -5.38
N VAL A 32 6.77 -10.83 -6.28
CA VAL A 32 6.33 -10.01 -7.43
C VAL A 32 5.29 -10.73 -8.28
N GLN A 33 5.39 -12.07 -8.42
CA GLN A 33 4.41 -12.88 -9.14
C GLN A 33 3.05 -12.89 -8.44
N ASP A 34 3.02 -12.97 -7.11
CA ASP A 34 1.77 -12.94 -6.34
C ASP A 34 1.12 -11.55 -6.41
N VAL A 35 1.91 -10.49 -6.24
CA VAL A 35 1.44 -9.10 -6.40
C VAL A 35 0.94 -8.85 -7.83
N SER A 36 1.65 -9.33 -8.85
CA SER A 36 1.22 -9.24 -10.24
C SER A 36 -0.11 -9.97 -10.51
N ARG A 37 -0.30 -11.13 -9.87
CA ARG A 37 -1.55 -11.88 -9.97
C ARG A 37 -2.72 -11.14 -9.30
N MET A 38 -2.49 -10.57 -8.12
CA MET A 38 -3.48 -9.74 -7.41
C MET A 38 -3.93 -8.54 -8.26
N LEU A 39 -2.99 -7.84 -8.89
CA LEU A 39 -3.30 -6.69 -9.74
C LEU A 39 -4.07 -7.06 -11.01
N ARG A 40 -3.78 -8.21 -11.62
CA ARG A 40 -4.54 -8.68 -12.81
C ARG A 40 -6.01 -8.95 -12.51
N HIS A 41 -6.36 -9.24 -11.26
CA HIS A 41 -7.75 -9.39 -10.83
C HIS A 41 -8.44 -8.04 -10.54
N SER A 42 -7.67 -6.94 -10.48
CA SER A 42 -8.13 -5.58 -10.22
C SER A 42 -7.79 -4.61 -11.37
N ASP A 43 -8.14 -4.94 -12.61
CA ASP A 43 -7.94 -4.14 -13.84
C ASP A 43 -6.53 -4.14 -14.45
N GLY A 44 -5.62 -4.93 -13.92
CA GLY A 44 -4.29 -5.17 -14.50
C GLY A 44 -3.26 -4.07 -14.22
N ALA A 45 -2.02 -4.49 -13.98
CA ALA A 45 -0.90 -3.56 -13.88
C ALA A 45 -0.46 -3.13 -15.28
N VAL A 46 -0.62 -1.86 -15.62
CA VAL A 46 -0.16 -1.26 -16.89
C VAL A 46 1.36 -1.07 -16.86
N PHE A 47 1.93 -0.76 -15.68
CA PHE A 47 3.35 -0.52 -15.47
C PHE A 47 4.00 -1.64 -14.65
N PRO A 48 5.34 -1.85 -14.80
CA PRO A 48 6.06 -2.82 -14.01
C PRO A 48 5.86 -2.62 -12.50
N ILE A 49 5.71 -3.70 -11.75
CA ILE A 49 5.61 -3.64 -10.29
C ILE A 49 6.96 -3.22 -9.68
N GLY A 50 8.06 -3.71 -10.25
CA GLY A 50 9.41 -3.42 -9.78
C GLY A 50 9.88 -4.35 -8.67
N SER A 51 10.73 -3.82 -7.79
CA SER A 51 11.33 -4.54 -6.68
C SER A 51 10.71 -4.11 -5.35
N TYR A 52 10.75 -4.99 -4.35
CA TYR A 52 10.35 -4.67 -2.99
C TYR A 52 11.09 -3.43 -2.48
N ASN A 53 10.37 -2.52 -1.83
CA ASN A 53 10.88 -1.22 -1.38
C ASN A 53 11.65 -1.32 -0.06
N ALA A 54 12.61 -2.22 0.01
CA ALA A 54 13.36 -2.52 1.24
C ALA A 54 14.09 -1.30 1.85
N ARG A 55 14.45 -0.31 1.04
CA ARG A 55 15.15 0.90 1.51
C ARG A 55 14.29 1.84 2.35
N ASN A 56 12.98 1.76 2.17
CA ASN A 56 12.02 2.64 2.83
C ASN A 56 11.03 1.87 3.72
N VAL A 57 11.32 0.61 4.04
CA VAL A 57 10.40 -0.25 4.81
C VAL A 57 9.97 0.39 6.13
N ASP A 58 10.87 1.11 6.81
CA ASP A 58 10.59 1.80 8.07
C ASP A 58 9.74 3.07 7.91
N HIS A 59 9.42 3.46 6.68
CA HIS A 59 8.66 4.65 6.33
C HIS A 59 7.32 4.33 5.67
N PHE A 60 6.93 3.05 5.68
CA PHE A 60 5.69 2.56 5.12
C PHE A 60 5.01 1.63 6.11
N THR A 61 3.70 1.68 6.15
CA THR A 61 2.87 0.64 6.75
C THR A 61 2.49 -0.33 5.65
N GLY A 62 2.78 -1.63 5.85
CA GLY A 62 2.53 -2.67 4.85
C GLY A 62 3.58 -2.70 3.72
N ASP A 63 3.33 -3.57 2.73
CA ASP A 63 4.29 -3.87 1.67
C ASP A 63 4.14 -2.95 0.46
N SER A 64 5.25 -2.48 -0.07
CA SER A 64 5.29 -1.67 -1.28
C SER A 64 6.41 -2.09 -2.22
N TYR A 65 6.24 -1.80 -3.52
CA TYR A 65 7.19 -2.11 -4.58
C TYR A 65 7.41 -0.87 -5.43
N VAL A 66 8.61 -0.71 -5.96
CA VAL A 66 8.98 0.46 -6.77
C VAL A 66 9.65 0.02 -8.07
N ALA A 67 9.16 0.54 -9.18
CA ALA A 67 9.76 0.40 -10.49
C ALA A 67 10.17 1.78 -11.01
N PRO A 68 11.48 2.10 -11.09
CA PRO A 68 11.93 3.29 -11.80
C PRO A 68 11.50 3.22 -13.28
N LEU A 69 10.86 4.26 -13.78
CA LEU A 69 10.38 4.37 -15.16
C LEU A 69 11.23 5.32 -16.01
N SER A 70 11.99 6.20 -15.37
CA SER A 70 12.84 7.18 -16.06
C SER A 70 14.31 6.83 -15.86
N LYS A 71 15.11 7.00 -16.93
CA LYS A 71 16.57 7.03 -16.90
C LYS A 71 17.13 8.46 -17.06
N GLY A 72 16.24 9.44 -17.23
CA GLY A 72 16.58 10.85 -17.36
C GLY A 72 16.67 11.58 -16.02
N PRO A 73 16.86 12.91 -16.06
CA PRO A 73 17.00 13.70 -14.84
C PRO A 73 15.72 13.80 -14.02
N VAL A 74 14.55 13.63 -14.62
CA VAL A 74 13.26 13.67 -13.91
C VAL A 74 12.98 12.33 -13.27
N PRO A 75 12.94 12.23 -11.93
CA PRO A 75 12.55 11.01 -11.24
C PRO A 75 11.10 10.64 -11.55
N VAL A 76 10.90 9.48 -12.14
CA VAL A 76 9.59 8.89 -12.42
C VAL A 76 9.61 7.44 -11.97
N ALA A 77 8.68 7.04 -11.14
CA ALA A 77 8.58 5.67 -10.66
C ALA A 77 7.12 5.23 -10.55
N ASN A 78 6.85 3.96 -10.90
CA ASN A 78 5.61 3.32 -10.51
C ASN A 78 5.77 2.77 -9.09
N VAL A 79 4.85 3.15 -8.20
CA VAL A 79 4.79 2.66 -6.82
C VAL A 79 3.56 1.77 -6.68
N THR A 80 3.76 0.55 -6.23
CA THR A 80 2.71 -0.43 -5.98
C THR A 80 2.55 -0.63 -4.48
N PHE A 81 1.35 -0.42 -3.97
CA PHE A 81 0.97 -0.65 -2.58
C PHE A 81 0.11 -1.90 -2.47
N VAL A 82 0.50 -2.83 -1.60
CA VAL A 82 -0.24 -4.05 -1.31
C VAL A 82 -1.30 -3.76 -0.25
N ARG A 83 -2.48 -4.24 -0.44
CA ARG A 83 -3.66 -4.22 0.46
C ARG A 83 -3.56 -3.30 1.69
N GLY A 84 -3.92 -2.03 1.50
CA GLY A 84 -3.90 -1.04 2.57
C GLY A 84 -2.52 -0.50 2.91
N ALA A 85 -1.46 -0.91 2.19
CA ALA A 85 -0.15 -0.31 2.40
C ALA A 85 -0.15 1.18 2.05
N HIS A 86 0.54 1.97 2.85
CA HIS A 86 0.61 3.42 2.68
C HIS A 86 1.91 3.98 3.26
N THR A 87 2.29 5.18 2.83
CA THR A 87 3.45 5.88 3.39
C THR A 87 3.13 6.41 4.79
N HIS A 88 4.15 6.57 5.61
CA HIS A 88 4.07 7.45 6.76
C HIS A 88 3.89 8.90 6.30
N TRP A 89 3.56 9.80 7.23
CA TRP A 89 3.59 11.23 6.97
C TRP A 89 4.99 11.65 6.53
N HIS A 90 5.08 12.48 5.51
CA HIS A 90 6.35 12.97 5.01
C HIS A 90 6.23 14.33 4.32
N VAL A 91 7.38 14.96 4.12
CA VAL A 91 7.53 16.25 3.42
C VAL A 91 8.64 16.10 2.39
N HIS A 92 8.38 16.56 1.18
CA HIS A 92 9.44 16.78 0.19
C HIS A 92 9.90 18.23 0.24
N HIS A 93 11.12 18.45 0.71
CA HIS A 93 11.75 19.76 0.75
C HIS A 93 12.35 20.10 -0.60
N GLY A 94 11.96 21.26 -1.15
CA GLY A 94 12.51 21.82 -2.38
C GLY A 94 11.94 21.21 -3.68
N THR A 95 11.07 20.21 -3.61
CA THR A 95 10.45 19.62 -4.81
C THR A 95 8.98 19.33 -4.57
N SER A 96 8.16 19.45 -5.59
CA SER A 96 6.78 18.97 -5.60
C SER A 96 6.72 17.48 -5.98
N GLN A 97 5.62 16.80 -5.63
CA GLN A 97 5.36 15.44 -6.05
C GLN A 97 4.01 15.33 -6.75
N THR A 98 4.01 14.87 -8.00
CA THR A 98 2.78 14.56 -8.73
C THR A 98 2.54 13.06 -8.67
N LEU A 99 1.34 12.67 -8.23
CA LEU A 99 0.85 11.30 -8.20
C LEU A 99 -0.20 11.14 -9.30
N LEU A 100 0.00 10.15 -10.19
CA LEU A 100 -0.98 9.78 -11.22
C LEU A 100 -1.46 8.36 -10.95
N ALA A 101 -2.71 8.21 -10.55
CA ALA A 101 -3.28 6.89 -10.27
C ALA A 101 -3.44 6.08 -11.56
N VAL A 102 -2.99 4.84 -11.55
CA VAL A 102 -2.99 3.96 -12.73
C VAL A 102 -3.74 2.66 -12.53
N SER A 103 -3.88 2.17 -11.29
CA SER A 103 -4.60 0.92 -11.00
C SER A 103 -5.04 0.87 -9.53
N GLY A 104 -6.16 0.20 -9.28
CA GLY A 104 -6.70 0.03 -7.94
C GLY A 104 -7.32 1.29 -7.35
N ARG A 105 -7.46 1.35 -6.02
CA ARG A 105 -8.02 2.49 -5.28
C ARG A 105 -7.05 2.96 -4.22
N GLY A 106 -6.73 4.23 -4.23
CA GLY A 106 -5.84 4.85 -3.25
C GLY A 106 -6.43 6.06 -2.57
N TYR A 107 -5.69 6.53 -1.57
CA TYR A 107 -5.93 7.79 -0.88
C TYR A 107 -4.64 8.60 -0.79
N TYR A 108 -4.81 9.90 -0.64
CA TYR A 108 -3.77 10.82 -0.17
C TYR A 108 -4.39 11.83 0.79
N GLN A 109 -3.56 12.39 1.64
CA GLN A 109 -3.97 13.46 2.53
C GLN A 109 -2.83 14.47 2.67
N ILE A 110 -3.16 15.74 2.55
CA ILE A 110 -2.30 16.85 2.95
C ILE A 110 -2.71 17.26 4.36
N ASP A 111 -1.74 17.48 5.23
CA ASP A 111 -1.97 17.86 6.62
C ASP A 111 -2.92 19.05 6.75
N GLY A 112 -3.85 18.99 7.70
CA GLY A 112 -4.92 19.97 7.88
C GLY A 112 -6.07 19.87 6.86
N GLN A 113 -6.05 18.91 5.92
CA GLN A 113 -7.12 18.65 4.98
C GLN A 113 -7.72 17.24 5.19
N PRO A 114 -8.98 17.00 4.80
CA PRO A 114 -9.53 15.65 4.82
C PRO A 114 -8.82 14.75 3.80
N PRO A 115 -8.69 13.44 4.07
CA PRO A 115 -8.18 12.48 3.10
C PRO A 115 -9.05 12.48 1.84
N ARG A 116 -8.41 12.31 0.68
CA ARG A 116 -9.07 12.30 -0.63
C ARG A 116 -8.74 11.02 -1.38
N GLN A 117 -9.76 10.42 -1.96
CA GLN A 117 -9.62 9.26 -2.82
C GLN A 117 -8.89 9.63 -4.11
N LEU A 118 -8.09 8.68 -4.61
CA LEU A 118 -7.36 8.80 -5.87
C LEU A 118 -7.61 7.54 -6.69
N LEU A 119 -8.32 7.70 -7.80
CA LEU A 119 -8.75 6.62 -8.71
C LEU A 119 -7.99 6.67 -10.03
N PRO A 120 -7.88 5.55 -10.77
CA PRO A 120 -7.21 5.50 -12.07
C PRO A 120 -7.67 6.62 -13.00
N GLY A 121 -6.71 7.29 -13.64
CA GLY A 121 -6.92 8.47 -14.48
C GLY A 121 -6.97 9.80 -13.73
N GLN A 122 -7.03 9.80 -12.40
CA GLN A 122 -6.91 11.02 -11.60
C GLN A 122 -5.45 11.31 -11.25
N SER A 123 -5.16 12.57 -10.98
CA SER A 123 -3.85 13.01 -10.50
C SER A 123 -3.96 14.09 -9.44
N VAL A 124 -2.92 14.19 -8.64
CA VAL A 124 -2.73 15.28 -7.67
C VAL A 124 -1.28 15.71 -7.68
N THR A 125 -1.04 17.00 -7.57
CA THR A 125 0.28 17.55 -7.29
C THR A 125 0.33 18.05 -5.85
N ILE A 126 1.23 17.48 -5.09
CA ILE A 126 1.50 17.87 -3.71
C ILE A 126 2.62 18.88 -3.73
N PRO A 127 2.37 20.11 -3.22
CA PRO A 127 3.37 21.18 -3.24
C PRO A 127 4.62 20.82 -2.42
N ALA A 128 5.76 21.39 -2.81
CA ALA A 128 6.97 21.36 -2.00
C ALA A 128 6.69 21.89 -0.58
N GLY A 129 7.21 21.19 0.43
CA GLY A 129 7.03 21.55 1.84
C GLY A 129 5.67 21.14 2.45
N ALA A 130 4.72 20.62 1.67
CA ALA A 130 3.46 20.14 2.21
C ALA A 130 3.67 18.76 2.88
N ARG A 131 3.29 18.64 4.17
CA ARG A 131 3.26 17.37 4.89
C ARG A 131 2.08 16.55 4.41
N HIS A 132 2.32 15.31 4.01
CA HIS A 132 1.31 14.46 3.40
C HIS A 132 1.62 12.97 3.57
N TRP A 133 0.64 12.15 3.28
CA TRP A 133 0.78 10.71 3.05
C TRP A 133 -0.04 10.27 1.84
N HIS A 134 0.27 9.10 1.27
CA HIS A 134 -0.50 8.46 0.20
C HIS A 134 -0.32 6.94 0.23
N GLY A 135 -1.28 6.20 -0.36
CA GLY A 135 -1.21 4.75 -0.43
C GLY A 135 -2.49 4.11 -0.91
N ALA A 136 -2.60 2.78 -0.76
CA ALA A 136 -3.79 2.03 -1.08
C ALA A 136 -4.92 2.31 -0.09
N ALA A 137 -6.16 2.18 -0.52
CA ALA A 137 -7.32 2.16 0.37
C ALA A 137 -7.28 0.92 1.28
N PRO A 138 -7.93 0.94 2.47
CA PRO A 138 -7.99 -0.23 3.34
C PRO A 138 -8.40 -1.49 2.59
N GLY A 139 -7.61 -2.56 2.74
CA GLY A 139 -7.84 -3.85 2.11
C GLY A 139 -7.65 -3.94 0.59
N GLU A 140 -7.34 -2.84 -0.10
CA GLU A 140 -7.21 -2.80 -1.55
C GLU A 140 -5.76 -2.65 -2.04
N MET A 141 -5.57 -2.91 -3.33
CA MET A 141 -4.32 -2.66 -4.04
C MET A 141 -4.37 -1.27 -4.66
N PHE A 142 -3.21 -0.63 -4.81
CA PHE A 142 -3.11 0.65 -5.50
C PHE A 142 -1.78 0.78 -6.23
N GLN A 143 -1.82 1.37 -7.41
CA GLN A 143 -0.62 1.82 -8.11
C GLN A 143 -0.77 3.27 -8.55
N HIS A 144 0.30 4.01 -8.40
CA HIS A 144 0.43 5.34 -8.99
C HIS A 144 1.82 5.53 -9.56
N ILE A 145 1.93 6.42 -10.54
CA ILE A 145 3.21 6.96 -10.97
C ILE A 145 3.49 8.18 -10.10
N ALA A 146 4.66 8.20 -9.47
CA ALA A 146 5.22 9.36 -8.79
C ALA A 146 6.18 10.09 -9.74
N VAL A 147 5.96 11.38 -9.92
CA VAL A 147 6.85 12.28 -10.68
C VAL A 147 7.32 13.38 -9.74
N MET A 148 8.61 13.59 -9.68
CA MET A 148 9.20 14.65 -8.87
C MET A 148 10.05 15.59 -9.73
N GLU A 149 10.11 16.86 -9.37
CA GLU A 149 11.01 17.79 -10.03
C GLU A 149 12.47 17.49 -9.66
N PRO A 150 13.39 17.51 -10.63
CA PRO A 150 14.80 17.20 -10.37
C PRO A 150 15.53 18.41 -9.76
N VAL A 151 15.22 18.77 -8.53
CA VAL A 151 15.79 19.92 -7.83
C VAL A 151 17.02 19.50 -7.05
N LYS A 152 18.15 20.18 -7.28
CA LYS A 152 19.40 19.93 -6.56
C LYS A 152 19.23 20.24 -5.07
N GLY A 153 19.59 19.28 -4.20
CA GLY A 153 19.48 19.41 -2.76
C GLY A 153 18.08 19.15 -2.20
N ALA A 154 17.11 18.76 -3.04
CA ALA A 154 15.82 18.27 -2.55
C ALA A 154 16.01 17.00 -1.73
N TRP A 155 15.21 16.85 -0.65
CA TRP A 155 15.27 15.71 0.25
C TRP A 155 13.90 15.43 0.87
N THR A 156 13.70 14.23 1.39
CA THR A 156 12.46 13.82 2.04
C THR A 156 12.65 13.72 3.54
N GLN A 157 11.76 14.34 4.30
CA GLN A 157 11.66 14.21 5.75
C GLN A 157 10.50 13.27 6.08
N TRP A 158 10.78 12.27 6.89
CA TRP A 158 9.78 11.32 7.36
C TRP A 158 9.35 11.61 8.79
N PHE A 159 8.08 11.33 9.08
CA PHE A 159 7.45 11.51 10.37
C PHE A 159 6.79 10.20 10.82
N GLU A 160 5.85 10.28 11.76
CA GLU A 160 5.11 9.16 12.29
C GLU A 160 4.23 8.46 11.24
N ALA A 161 3.83 7.24 11.54
CA ALA A 161 2.83 6.52 10.77
C ALA A 161 1.47 7.26 10.81
N VAL A 162 0.64 7.04 9.81
CA VAL A 162 -0.77 7.43 9.83
C VAL A 162 -1.47 6.68 10.96
N ASP A 163 -2.36 7.35 11.69
CA ASP A 163 -3.15 6.68 12.72
C ASP A 163 -3.97 5.53 12.13
N GLY A 164 -3.79 4.33 12.69
CA GLY A 164 -4.42 3.13 12.15
C GLY A 164 -5.94 3.14 12.23
N GLN A 165 -6.54 3.77 13.25
CA GLN A 165 -7.99 3.85 13.39
C GLN A 165 -8.58 4.84 12.37
N GLU A 166 -7.92 5.97 12.17
CA GLU A 166 -8.32 6.95 11.15
C GLU A 166 -8.17 6.36 9.74
N PHE A 167 -7.08 5.62 9.49
CA PHE A 167 -6.86 4.96 8.21
C PHE A 167 -7.92 3.90 7.90
N GLU A 168 -8.20 2.98 8.84
CA GLU A 168 -9.18 1.91 8.64
C GLU A 168 -10.63 2.42 8.56
N ALA A 169 -10.89 3.64 9.03
CA ALA A 169 -12.19 4.30 8.90
C ALA A 169 -12.43 4.96 7.52
N LEU A 170 -11.44 4.95 6.62
CA LEU A 170 -11.60 5.49 5.27
C LEU A 170 -12.64 4.67 4.48
N PRO A 171 -13.54 5.33 3.74
CA PRO A 171 -14.60 4.67 2.97
C PRO A 171 -14.09 3.85 1.78
#